data_91611eb5e594276e1df578eb083a7584
#
_entry.id   91611eb5e594276e1df578eb083a7584
#
_cell.length_a   1.000
_cell.length_b   1.000
_cell.length_c   1.000
_cell.angle_alpha   90.00
_cell.angle_beta   90.00
_cell.angle_gamma   90.00
#
_symmetry.space_group_name_H-M   'P 1'
#
loop_
_entity.id
_entity.type
_entity.pdbx_description
1 polymer ?
#
loop_
_entity_poly.entity_id
_entity_poly.type
_entity_poly.pdbx_seq_one_letter_code
_entity_poly.pdbx_strand_id
1 'polypeptide(L)'
;MNARSVVGVIWLAGSVLGMAPGALWAAAPDLPEGLGAPASDTAEPSLPAGLGGKTEPEQTNEEPASAALPFRLRGFWEVRGGSRLNDVPHQRDLSIAETRLQLEAEKYLQGATVRLTGDVLYDDLADDRAVDLESGEGAFDLREASLVFSPSADTDVKLGRQILTWGTGDLVFINDLFPKDWVSFFIGRDVEYLKAPSDALKVSAFSGWANLDLVYTPRFDADRFIDGRRLSFFNTGRGRLTGRDAVVLAERPAEVFEDDEWAARLYRNLGAYEVALYGYDGFWKSPAGAEPASGRATFPPLSVFGASLRGPVGAGIGNVELGYYDSRADRDGDDPTVRNSELRLLLGYEQEIARNLTLGLQYYLERMGEFEAYRRTLPSGTPVRDENRHVLTQRLTWLTHSQNLEWSLFLFYSPSDQDAYLRPRVGYQVDDHLSVEAGGNLFFGAREETFFGQFQDNNNLYLGVRYGF
;
A
#
# COMPACT_ATOMS: atom_id res chain seq x y z
N MET A 1 2.33 -22.31 -16.91
CA MET A 1 3.43 -22.92 -16.11
C MET A 1 2.80 -23.56 -14.88
N ASN A 2 3.01 -24.85 -14.66
CA ASN A 2 2.35 -25.57 -13.56
C ASN A 2 2.96 -25.20 -12.19
N ALA A 3 2.16 -25.21 -11.13
CA ALA A 3 2.57 -24.92 -9.74
C ALA A 3 3.84 -25.65 -9.28
N ARG A 4 4.14 -26.81 -9.87
CA ARG A 4 5.38 -27.56 -9.60
C ARG A 4 6.67 -26.85 -10.02
N SER A 5 6.62 -25.94 -11.00
CA SER A 5 7.79 -25.17 -11.46
C SER A 5 8.12 -23.99 -10.54
N VAL A 6 7.12 -23.44 -9.84
CA VAL A 6 7.32 -22.32 -8.89
C VAL A 6 8.05 -22.79 -7.62
N VAL A 7 7.77 -24.00 -7.17
CA VAL A 7 8.45 -24.63 -6.01
C VAL A 7 9.96 -24.80 -6.29
N GLY A 8 10.33 -25.12 -7.53
CA GLY A 8 11.74 -25.27 -7.92
C GLY A 8 12.56 -23.98 -7.83
N VAL A 9 11.95 -22.82 -8.05
CA VAL A 9 12.60 -21.52 -7.96
C VAL A 9 12.85 -21.10 -6.50
N ILE A 10 11.93 -21.50 -5.59
CA ILE A 10 12.05 -21.21 -4.15
C ILE A 10 13.22 -22.00 -3.52
N TRP A 11 13.48 -23.23 -3.98
CA TRP A 11 14.59 -24.07 -3.46
C TRP A 11 15.96 -23.57 -3.90
N LEU A 12 16.09 -22.91 -5.04
CA LEU A 12 17.36 -22.33 -5.50
C LEU A 12 17.78 -21.10 -4.67
N ALA A 13 16.83 -20.37 -4.09
CA ALA A 13 17.14 -19.26 -3.18
C ALA A 13 17.52 -19.72 -1.76
N GLY A 14 17.07 -20.93 -1.35
CA GLY A 14 17.37 -21.51 -0.04
C GLY A 14 18.75 -22.19 0.08
N SER A 15 19.42 -22.46 -1.03
CA SER A 15 20.68 -23.23 -1.03
C SER A 15 21.94 -22.38 -0.77
N VAL A 16 21.84 -21.08 -0.58
CA VAL A 16 22.97 -20.17 -0.31
C VAL A 16 23.23 -19.96 1.19
N LEU A 17 22.44 -20.55 2.09
CA LEU A 17 22.50 -20.34 3.54
C LEU A 17 23.36 -21.37 4.30
N GLY A 18 24.37 -21.93 3.70
CA GLY A 18 25.28 -22.90 4.33
C GLY A 18 26.72 -22.42 4.44
N MET A 19 27.03 -21.39 5.24
CA MET A 19 28.40 -21.18 5.76
C MET A 19 28.38 -20.55 7.16
N ALA A 20 29.19 -21.16 8.05
CA ALA A 20 29.27 -20.96 9.49
C ALA A 20 29.96 -19.67 9.94
N PRO A 21 29.84 -19.25 11.22
CA PRO A 21 30.15 -17.92 11.70
C PRO A 21 31.61 -17.72 12.06
N GLY A 22 32.21 -16.62 11.60
CA GLY A 22 33.47 -16.08 12.09
C GLY A 22 33.24 -14.69 12.65
N ALA A 23 33.40 -14.52 13.96
CA ALA A 23 33.26 -13.27 14.67
C ALA A 23 34.34 -12.25 14.31
N LEU A 24 33.92 -11.04 13.91
CA LEU A 24 34.74 -9.83 13.98
C LEU A 24 33.83 -8.64 14.33
N TRP A 25 34.09 -8.06 15.47
CA TRP A 25 33.45 -6.83 15.91
C TRP A 25 33.94 -5.66 15.04
N ALA A 26 33.06 -5.03 14.32
CA ALA A 26 33.29 -3.73 13.69
C ALA A 26 32.08 -2.84 13.96
N ALA A 27 32.34 -1.57 14.28
CA ALA A 27 31.36 -0.55 14.62
C ALA A 27 30.27 -0.43 13.55
N ALA A 28 29.04 -0.17 13.99
CA ALA A 28 27.87 0.03 13.15
C ALA A 28 28.10 1.19 12.18
N PRO A 29 27.84 1.04 10.88
CA PRO A 29 27.76 2.15 9.96
C PRO A 29 26.46 2.92 10.13
N ASP A 30 26.52 4.25 10.00
CA ASP A 30 25.37 5.13 10.00
C ASP A 30 24.36 4.75 8.91
N LEU A 31 23.08 4.72 9.29
CA LEU A 31 21.96 4.43 8.37
C LEU A 31 21.79 5.57 7.35
N PRO A 32 21.47 5.27 6.08
CA PRO A 32 21.11 6.31 5.12
C PRO A 32 19.83 7.05 5.54
N GLU A 33 19.87 8.37 5.52
CA GLU A 33 18.70 9.24 5.74
C GLU A 33 17.65 8.97 4.65
N GLY A 34 16.42 8.62 5.03
CA GLY A 34 15.31 8.48 4.08
C GLY A 34 14.10 7.67 4.52
N LEU A 35 14.08 7.06 5.70
CA LEU A 35 12.94 6.31 6.22
C LEU A 35 12.73 6.58 7.71
N GLY A 36 12.34 7.79 8.05
CA GLY A 36 12.02 8.14 9.42
C GLY A 36 11.17 9.41 9.47
N ALA A 37 10.42 9.55 10.53
CA ALA A 37 9.50 10.62 10.86
C ALA A 37 10.08 12.06 10.66
N PRO A 38 9.21 13.09 10.59
CA PRO A 38 9.64 14.46 10.31
C PRO A 38 10.61 14.96 11.38
N ALA A 39 11.75 15.47 10.92
CA ALA A 39 12.76 16.11 11.77
C ALA A 39 12.17 17.37 12.39
N SER A 40 12.22 17.44 13.72
CA SER A 40 12.05 18.70 14.45
C SER A 40 13.30 19.55 14.29
N ASP A 41 13.12 20.78 13.83
CA ASP A 41 14.15 21.84 13.80
C ASP A 41 14.83 22.00 15.16
N THR A 42 16.16 21.82 15.20
CA THR A 42 17.00 22.48 16.20
C THR A 42 18.42 22.73 15.66
N ALA A 43 18.74 24.03 15.57
CA ALA A 43 20.05 24.65 15.63
C ALA A 43 21.10 24.30 14.53
N GLU A 44 21.35 25.28 13.69
CA GLU A 44 22.54 25.35 12.83
C GLU A 44 23.85 25.21 13.65
N PRO A 45 24.80 24.37 13.22
CA PRO A 45 26.14 24.39 13.80
C PRO A 45 26.91 25.61 13.33
N SER A 46 27.37 26.43 14.29
CA SER A 46 28.24 27.58 14.05
C SER A 46 29.60 27.11 13.50
N LEU A 47 30.02 27.69 12.39
CA LEU A 47 31.36 27.52 11.80
C LEU A 47 32.47 28.02 12.72
N PRO A 48 33.63 27.35 12.79
CA PRO A 48 34.78 27.80 13.58
C PRO A 48 35.28 29.16 13.08
N ALA A 49 35.53 30.09 13.99
CA ALA A 49 36.12 31.37 13.69
C ALA A 49 37.55 31.22 13.15
N GLY A 50 37.81 31.67 11.90
CA GLY A 50 39.18 31.69 11.39
C GLY A 50 39.41 31.83 9.90
N LEU A 51 38.40 32.04 9.07
CA LEU A 51 38.57 32.31 7.64
C LEU A 51 37.85 33.57 7.18
N GLY A 52 38.29 34.74 7.66
CA GLY A 52 37.84 36.04 7.18
C GLY A 52 38.82 36.62 6.23
N GLY A 53 38.77 36.28 4.92
CA GLY A 53 39.37 37.03 3.86
C GLY A 53 38.37 38.12 3.41
N LYS A 54 38.81 39.42 3.47
CA LYS A 54 38.09 40.52 2.89
C LYS A 54 38.10 40.37 1.38
N THR A 55 36.94 40.22 0.76
CA THR A 55 36.74 40.39 -0.67
C THR A 55 35.85 41.63 -0.90
N GLU A 56 36.32 42.47 -1.83
CA GLU A 56 35.61 43.68 -2.31
C GLU A 56 34.25 43.34 -2.90
N PRO A 57 33.29 44.28 -2.98
CA PRO A 57 31.96 44.02 -3.47
C PRO A 57 31.97 43.74 -4.98
N GLU A 58 31.80 42.49 -5.34
CA GLU A 58 31.50 42.04 -6.68
C GLU A 58 30.13 42.53 -7.08
N GLN A 59 30.05 43.31 -8.19
CA GLN A 59 28.80 43.76 -8.76
C GLN A 59 27.97 42.52 -9.16
N THR A 60 26.98 42.21 -8.38
CA THR A 60 25.95 41.21 -8.74
C THR A 60 25.16 41.78 -9.92
N ASN A 61 25.38 41.20 -11.11
CA ASN A 61 24.39 41.24 -12.16
C ASN A 61 23.12 40.59 -11.60
N GLU A 62 22.11 41.39 -11.28
CA GLU A 62 20.78 40.91 -11.00
C GLU A 62 20.26 40.22 -12.28
N GLU A 63 20.33 38.91 -12.32
CA GLU A 63 19.47 38.11 -13.18
C GLU A 63 18.03 38.55 -12.86
N PRO A 64 17.16 38.77 -13.88
CA PRO A 64 15.77 39.17 -13.61
C PRO A 64 15.13 38.13 -12.72
N ALA A 65 14.74 38.54 -11.52
CA ALA A 65 14.06 37.69 -10.56
C ALA A 65 12.88 37.02 -11.28
N SER A 66 13.04 35.75 -11.62
CA SER A 66 11.94 34.91 -12.02
C SER A 66 10.91 35.04 -10.91
N ALA A 67 9.70 35.47 -11.23
CA ALA A 67 8.64 35.71 -10.27
C ALA A 67 8.42 34.40 -9.50
N ALA A 68 9.04 34.27 -8.32
CA ALA A 68 8.93 33.10 -7.48
C ALA A 68 7.44 32.91 -7.16
N LEU A 69 6.90 31.77 -7.51
CA LEU A 69 5.52 31.42 -7.17
C LEU A 69 5.34 31.55 -5.65
N PRO A 70 4.19 32.06 -5.17
CA PRO A 70 3.93 32.21 -3.73
C PRO A 70 3.70 30.86 -3.02
N PHE A 71 4.03 29.75 -3.67
CA PHE A 71 3.94 28.39 -3.21
C PHE A 71 5.03 27.54 -3.88
N ARG A 72 5.44 26.46 -3.24
CA ARG A 72 6.30 25.44 -3.85
C ARG A 72 5.47 24.60 -4.81
N LEU A 73 5.97 24.41 -6.02
CA LEU A 73 5.37 23.52 -7.03
C LEU A 73 6.42 22.51 -7.44
N ARG A 74 6.05 21.25 -7.43
CA ARG A 74 6.81 20.12 -7.97
C ARG A 74 5.85 19.15 -8.61
N GLY A 75 6.38 18.23 -9.38
CA GLY A 75 5.54 17.23 -10.01
C GLY A 75 6.33 16.29 -10.89
N PHE A 76 5.60 15.44 -11.57
CA PHE A 76 6.18 14.58 -12.60
C PHE A 76 5.19 14.36 -13.74
N TRP A 77 5.75 14.05 -14.87
CA TRP A 77 5.01 13.50 -16.00
C TRP A 77 5.45 12.05 -16.21
N GLU A 78 4.47 11.15 -16.30
CA GLU A 78 4.71 9.72 -16.49
C GLU A 78 3.92 9.22 -17.70
N VAL A 79 4.55 8.31 -18.47
CA VAL A 79 3.88 7.50 -19.50
C VAL A 79 4.11 6.04 -19.14
N ARG A 80 3.03 5.26 -19.14
CA ARG A 80 3.08 3.84 -18.77
C ARG A 80 2.27 3.00 -19.73
N GLY A 81 2.87 1.91 -20.22
CA GLY A 81 2.23 0.92 -21.09
C GLY A 81 2.48 -0.49 -20.59
N GLY A 82 1.51 -1.38 -20.78
CA GLY A 82 1.66 -2.78 -20.40
C GLY A 82 0.66 -3.68 -21.13
N SER A 83 1.04 -4.94 -21.30
CA SER A 83 0.25 -5.94 -22.02
C SER A 83 0.05 -7.17 -21.17
N ARG A 84 -1.11 -7.80 -21.30
CA ARG A 84 -1.35 -9.12 -20.75
C ARG A 84 -0.52 -10.15 -21.49
N LEU A 85 -0.15 -11.21 -20.78
CA LEU A 85 0.60 -12.36 -21.35
C LEU A 85 -0.32 -13.43 -21.91
N ASN A 86 -1.59 -13.41 -21.51
CA ASN A 86 -2.61 -14.36 -21.94
C ASN A 86 -3.68 -13.64 -22.76
N ASP A 87 -4.21 -14.32 -23.77
CA ASP A 87 -5.41 -13.89 -24.49
C ASP A 87 -6.64 -14.25 -23.63
N VAL A 88 -7.37 -13.24 -23.16
CA VAL A 88 -8.50 -13.39 -22.23
C VAL A 88 -9.76 -12.83 -22.89
N PRO A 89 -10.75 -13.67 -23.25
CA PRO A 89 -11.91 -13.27 -24.07
C PRO A 89 -12.76 -12.13 -23.47
N HIS A 90 -12.74 -11.97 -22.16
CA HIS A 90 -13.55 -10.98 -21.42
C HIS A 90 -12.73 -9.82 -20.85
N GLN A 91 -11.49 -9.64 -21.33
CA GLN A 91 -10.63 -8.53 -20.99
C GLN A 91 -9.96 -7.93 -22.23
N ARG A 92 -9.37 -6.73 -22.07
CA ARG A 92 -8.55 -6.08 -23.09
C ARG A 92 -7.15 -6.69 -23.08
N ASP A 93 -6.45 -6.69 -24.21
CA ASP A 93 -5.07 -7.19 -24.34
C ASP A 93 -4.07 -6.36 -23.55
N LEU A 94 -4.29 -5.04 -23.47
CA LEU A 94 -3.47 -4.15 -22.67
C LEU A 94 -3.93 -4.15 -21.19
N SER A 95 -2.99 -4.18 -20.27
CA SER A 95 -3.24 -4.02 -18.82
C SER A 95 -3.21 -2.57 -18.38
N ILE A 96 -2.35 -1.74 -19.00
CA ILE A 96 -2.20 -0.31 -18.74
C ILE A 96 -1.79 0.42 -20.02
N ALA A 97 -2.36 1.59 -20.28
CA ALA A 97 -1.99 2.49 -21.38
C ALA A 97 -2.35 3.92 -20.97
N GLU A 98 -1.47 4.57 -20.20
CA GLU A 98 -1.78 5.87 -19.60
C GLU A 98 -0.64 6.87 -19.68
N THR A 99 -1.01 8.14 -19.68
CA THR A 99 -0.11 9.24 -19.35
C THR A 99 -0.68 10.05 -18.20
N ARG A 100 0.18 10.42 -17.27
CA ARG A 100 -0.17 11.05 -16.00
C ARG A 100 0.73 12.26 -15.75
N LEU A 101 0.13 13.39 -15.41
CA LEU A 101 0.81 14.57 -14.89
C LEU A 101 0.37 14.76 -13.44
N GLN A 102 1.26 14.52 -12.49
CA GLN A 102 1.03 14.85 -11.10
C GLN A 102 1.61 16.22 -10.80
N LEU A 103 0.81 17.04 -10.10
CA LEU A 103 1.22 18.35 -9.59
C LEU A 103 1.02 18.37 -8.07
N GLU A 104 2.07 18.76 -7.36
CA GLU A 104 2.07 18.98 -5.93
C GLU A 104 2.34 20.45 -5.63
N ALA A 105 1.42 21.10 -4.93
CA ALA A 105 1.54 22.47 -4.49
C ALA A 105 1.52 22.55 -2.95
N GLU A 106 2.50 23.22 -2.38
CA GLU A 106 2.59 23.44 -0.94
C GLU A 106 2.72 24.94 -0.66
N LYS A 107 1.86 25.44 0.24
CA LYS A 107 1.88 26.84 0.68
C LYS A 107 1.91 26.93 2.19
N TYR A 108 2.95 27.59 2.70
CA TYR A 108 3.07 27.90 4.12
C TYR A 108 2.32 29.19 4.45
N LEU A 109 1.46 29.12 5.44
CA LEU A 109 0.71 30.24 6.02
C LEU A 109 1.21 30.47 7.45
N GLN A 110 0.84 31.59 8.08
CA GLN A 110 1.14 31.78 9.50
C GLN A 110 0.45 30.71 10.34
N GLY A 111 1.24 29.74 10.85
CA GLY A 111 0.75 28.67 11.71
C GLY A 111 0.03 27.50 11.01
N ALA A 112 0.01 27.46 9.68
CA ALA A 112 -0.61 26.37 8.93
C ALA A 112 0.08 26.10 7.59
N THR A 113 -0.10 24.90 7.05
CA THR A 113 0.38 24.51 5.72
C THR A 113 -0.78 23.95 4.90
N VAL A 114 -0.98 24.47 3.70
CA VAL A 114 -1.92 23.92 2.72
C VAL A 114 -1.16 23.04 1.75
N ARG A 115 -1.65 21.81 1.51
CA ARG A 115 -1.10 20.87 0.54
C ARG A 115 -2.16 20.46 -0.46
N LEU A 116 -1.78 20.46 -1.72
CA LEU A 116 -2.59 20.00 -2.84
C LEU A 116 -1.75 19.06 -3.70
N THR A 117 -2.26 17.85 -3.95
CA THR A 117 -1.66 16.88 -4.89
C THR A 117 -2.76 16.36 -5.79
N GLY A 118 -2.62 16.55 -7.08
CA GLY A 118 -3.59 16.12 -8.06
C GLY A 118 -2.93 15.55 -9.30
N ASP A 119 -3.57 14.54 -9.88
CA ASP A 119 -3.16 13.89 -11.10
C ASP A 119 -4.11 14.24 -12.24
N VAL A 120 -3.57 14.76 -13.34
CA VAL A 120 -4.28 14.81 -14.62
C VAL A 120 -3.92 13.54 -15.39
N LEU A 121 -4.92 12.76 -15.74
CA LEU A 121 -4.76 11.40 -16.27
C LEU A 121 -5.45 11.24 -17.62
N TYR A 122 -4.75 10.72 -18.60
CA TYR A 122 -5.34 10.14 -19.80
C TYR A 122 -5.05 8.64 -19.81
N ASP A 123 -6.10 7.83 -19.69
CA ASP A 123 -6.05 6.37 -19.74
C ASP A 123 -6.88 5.89 -20.94
N ASP A 124 -6.21 5.25 -21.90
CA ASP A 124 -6.87 4.73 -23.12
C ASP A 124 -7.77 3.53 -22.81
N LEU A 125 -7.59 2.93 -21.65
CA LEU A 125 -8.36 1.77 -21.20
C LEU A 125 -9.51 2.15 -20.25
N ALA A 126 -9.71 3.40 -19.94
CA ALA A 126 -10.83 3.84 -19.12
C ALA A 126 -12.16 3.62 -19.86
N ASP A 127 -13.17 3.12 -19.14
CA ASP A 127 -14.53 2.97 -19.67
C ASP A 127 -15.28 4.30 -19.69
N ASP A 128 -15.00 5.16 -18.70
CA ASP A 128 -15.52 6.51 -18.58
C ASP A 128 -14.38 7.48 -18.27
N ARG A 129 -14.52 8.73 -18.70
CA ARG A 129 -13.59 9.83 -18.42
C ARG A 129 -14.19 10.85 -17.47
N ALA A 130 -15.41 10.64 -17.00
CA ALA A 130 -15.99 11.44 -15.94
C ALA A 130 -15.13 11.32 -14.67
N VAL A 131 -14.94 12.43 -14.00
CA VAL A 131 -14.12 12.46 -12.77
C VAL A 131 -14.92 11.84 -11.64
N ASP A 132 -14.37 10.76 -11.08
CA ASP A 132 -14.85 10.13 -9.86
C ASP A 132 -13.72 10.09 -8.83
N LEU A 133 -13.79 10.96 -7.84
CA LEU A 133 -12.76 11.09 -6.81
C LEU A 133 -12.75 9.93 -5.81
N GLU A 134 -13.78 9.12 -5.75
CA GLU A 134 -13.85 7.95 -4.86
C GLU A 134 -13.15 6.74 -5.48
N SER A 135 -13.41 6.47 -6.75
CA SER A 135 -12.72 5.39 -7.47
C SER A 135 -11.36 5.80 -8.02
N GLY A 136 -11.11 7.12 -8.16
CA GLY A 136 -9.94 7.66 -8.85
C GLY A 136 -9.98 7.42 -10.36
N GLU A 137 -11.15 7.11 -10.90
CA GLU A 137 -11.38 6.98 -12.34
C GLU A 137 -11.58 8.34 -13.00
N GLY A 138 -11.35 8.41 -14.30
CA GLY A 138 -11.56 9.61 -15.10
C GLY A 138 -10.29 10.41 -15.35
N ALA A 139 -10.48 11.66 -15.78
CA ALA A 139 -9.40 12.53 -16.24
C ALA A 139 -8.62 13.24 -15.11
N PHE A 140 -9.09 13.14 -13.87
CA PHE A 140 -8.46 13.80 -12.72
C PHE A 140 -8.67 12.98 -11.43
N ASP A 141 -7.59 12.78 -10.67
CA ASP A 141 -7.61 12.16 -9.34
C ASP A 141 -7.00 13.14 -8.32
N LEU A 142 -7.77 13.54 -7.31
CA LEU A 142 -7.31 14.38 -6.22
C LEU A 142 -6.73 13.51 -5.11
N ARG A 143 -5.40 13.48 -5.03
CA ARG A 143 -4.67 12.63 -4.07
C ARG A 143 -4.56 13.27 -2.69
N GLU A 144 -4.35 14.59 -2.64
CA GLU A 144 -4.28 15.34 -1.39
C GLU A 144 -4.89 16.74 -1.57
N ALA A 145 -5.69 17.16 -0.61
CA ALA A 145 -6.18 18.53 -0.44
C ALA A 145 -6.35 18.75 1.07
N SER A 146 -5.28 19.16 1.75
CA SER A 146 -5.23 19.16 3.20
C SER A 146 -4.73 20.48 3.78
N LEU A 147 -5.21 20.78 4.99
CA LEU A 147 -4.72 21.81 5.88
C LEU A 147 -4.05 21.15 7.08
N VAL A 148 -2.78 21.47 7.32
CA VAL A 148 -1.99 21.00 8.47
C VAL A 148 -1.66 22.18 9.38
N PHE A 149 -1.93 22.05 10.66
CA PHE A 149 -1.59 23.08 11.66
C PHE A 149 -1.39 22.45 13.04
N SER A 150 -0.63 23.14 13.91
CA SER A 150 -0.32 22.72 15.26
C SER A 150 -0.96 23.69 16.26
N PRO A 151 -2.13 23.36 16.85
CA PRO A 151 -2.80 24.25 17.80
C PRO A 151 -2.04 24.40 19.13
N SER A 152 -1.14 23.45 19.42
CA SER A 152 -0.21 23.51 20.56
C SER A 152 1.11 22.82 20.20
N ALA A 153 2.11 22.92 21.09
CA ALA A 153 3.41 22.25 20.89
C ALA A 153 3.32 20.72 20.87
N ASP A 154 2.26 20.17 21.47
CA ASP A 154 2.08 18.73 21.62
C ASP A 154 0.91 18.18 20.79
N THR A 155 0.40 18.95 19.81
CA THR A 155 -0.76 18.53 19.03
C THR A 155 -0.65 19.00 17.59
N ASP A 156 -0.77 18.06 16.64
CA ASP A 156 -0.89 18.34 15.22
C ASP A 156 -2.28 17.95 14.72
N VAL A 157 -2.82 18.74 13.80
CA VAL A 157 -4.10 18.52 13.15
C VAL A 157 -3.92 18.53 11.65
N LYS A 158 -4.43 17.53 10.95
CA LYS A 158 -4.52 17.46 9.49
C LYS A 158 -5.97 17.25 9.09
N LEU A 159 -6.52 18.16 8.32
CA LEU A 159 -7.92 18.15 7.89
C LEU A 159 -8.00 18.15 6.37
N GLY A 160 -8.86 17.33 5.81
CA GLY A 160 -9.17 17.24 4.38
C GLY A 160 -8.74 15.92 3.76
N ARG A 161 -8.70 15.89 2.42
CA ARG A 161 -8.30 14.71 1.66
C ARG A 161 -6.82 14.41 1.88
N GLN A 162 -6.52 13.18 2.25
CA GLN A 162 -5.17 12.78 2.62
C GLN A 162 -4.95 11.27 2.48
N ILE A 163 -3.72 10.87 2.21
CA ILE A 163 -3.33 9.46 2.26
C ILE A 163 -2.96 9.12 3.70
N LEU A 164 -3.62 8.10 4.25
CA LEU A 164 -3.40 7.59 5.60
C LEU A 164 -2.78 6.19 5.52
N THR A 165 -1.90 5.87 6.47
CA THR A 165 -1.27 4.55 6.55
C THR A 165 -0.75 4.28 7.94
N TRP A 166 -0.95 3.06 8.42
CA TRP A 166 -0.40 2.51 9.66
C TRP A 166 0.15 1.10 9.40
N GLY A 167 0.56 0.43 10.50
CA GLY A 167 1.07 -0.93 10.40
C GLY A 167 2.57 -1.01 10.08
N THR A 168 3.10 -2.19 10.11
CA THR A 168 4.53 -2.48 9.94
C THR A 168 4.81 -3.53 8.87
N GLY A 169 3.76 -4.14 8.30
CA GLY A 169 3.85 -5.16 7.26
C GLY A 169 4.22 -4.58 5.90
N ASP A 170 5.03 -5.31 5.15
CA ASP A 170 5.39 -4.96 3.79
C ASP A 170 4.40 -5.60 2.80
N LEU A 171 3.52 -4.77 2.20
CA LEU A 171 2.43 -5.19 1.31
C LEU A 171 1.44 -6.22 1.92
N VAL A 172 1.48 -6.41 3.24
CA VAL A 172 0.49 -7.16 4.03
C VAL A 172 -0.07 -6.20 5.07
N PHE A 173 -1.39 -6.01 5.05
CA PHE A 173 -2.06 -4.98 5.84
C PHE A 173 -2.94 -5.64 6.90
N ILE A 174 -2.55 -5.51 8.18
CA ILE A 174 -3.36 -5.94 9.33
C ILE A 174 -3.94 -4.73 10.04
N ASN A 175 -3.08 -3.79 10.49
CA ASN A 175 -3.50 -2.61 11.22
C ASN A 175 -3.59 -1.36 10.33
N ASP A 176 -3.35 -1.48 9.03
CA ASP A 176 -3.55 -0.42 8.04
C ASP A 176 -4.94 -0.58 7.39
N LEU A 177 -5.95 -0.03 8.04
CA LEU A 177 -7.37 -0.13 7.67
C LEU A 177 -7.86 1.08 6.85
N PHE A 178 -6.94 1.80 6.23
CA PHE A 178 -7.26 2.89 5.29
C PHE A 178 -7.38 2.36 3.86
N PRO A 179 -8.07 3.10 2.97
CA PRO A 179 -8.33 2.65 1.61
C PRO A 179 -7.08 2.28 0.81
N LYS A 180 -7.18 1.23 0.01
CA LYS A 180 -6.16 0.76 -0.94
C LYS A 180 -6.69 0.80 -2.37
N ASP A 181 -5.80 1.04 -3.31
CA ASP A 181 -6.09 0.92 -4.75
C ASP A 181 -5.51 -0.39 -5.28
N TRP A 182 -6.29 -1.46 -5.18
CA TRP A 182 -5.91 -2.78 -5.65
C TRP A 182 -5.84 -2.86 -7.18
N VAL A 183 -6.64 -2.03 -7.87
CA VAL A 183 -6.58 -1.95 -9.34
C VAL A 183 -5.23 -1.42 -9.76
N SER A 184 -4.79 -0.28 -9.23
CA SER A 184 -3.48 0.32 -9.50
C SER A 184 -2.34 -0.65 -9.21
N PHE A 185 -2.41 -1.37 -8.11
CA PHE A 185 -1.37 -2.30 -7.69
C PHE A 185 -1.17 -3.46 -8.69
N PHE A 186 -2.25 -4.04 -9.19
CA PHE A 186 -2.19 -5.23 -10.05
C PHE A 186 -2.09 -4.92 -11.55
N ILE A 187 -2.41 -3.70 -11.99
CA ILE A 187 -2.20 -3.33 -13.41
C ILE A 187 -0.77 -2.88 -13.71
N GLY A 188 0.05 -2.60 -12.69
CA GLY A 188 1.45 -2.20 -12.83
C GLY A 188 1.68 -0.70 -12.72
N ARG A 189 0.82 0.08 -12.04
CA ARG A 189 1.15 1.43 -11.57
C ARG A 189 2.23 1.38 -10.49
N ASP A 190 2.87 2.50 -10.22
CA ASP A 190 3.83 2.60 -9.13
C ASP A 190 3.18 2.21 -7.79
N VAL A 191 3.97 1.64 -6.87
CA VAL A 191 3.47 1.19 -5.57
C VAL A 191 2.92 2.32 -4.70
N GLU A 192 3.32 3.56 -4.95
CA GLU A 192 2.75 4.74 -4.29
C GLU A 192 1.24 4.87 -4.51
N TYR A 193 0.73 4.36 -5.65
CA TYR A 193 -0.70 4.35 -5.99
C TYR A 193 -1.49 3.23 -5.30
N LEU A 194 -0.83 2.30 -4.60
CA LEU A 194 -1.53 1.30 -3.80
C LEU A 194 -2.36 1.94 -2.67
N LYS A 195 -1.97 3.11 -2.18
CA LYS A 195 -2.70 3.82 -1.13
C LYS A 195 -3.67 4.81 -1.75
N ALA A 196 -4.95 4.64 -1.47
CA ALA A 196 -5.99 5.57 -1.89
C ALA A 196 -6.21 6.67 -0.83
N PRO A 197 -6.67 7.88 -1.21
CA PRO A 197 -6.93 8.95 -0.28
C PRO A 197 -8.22 8.74 0.52
N SER A 198 -8.30 9.37 1.70
CA SER A 198 -9.51 9.52 2.53
C SER A 198 -9.78 10.98 2.85
N ASP A 199 -11.06 11.35 2.94
CA ASP A 199 -11.51 12.66 3.41
C ASP A 199 -11.67 12.61 4.94
N ALA A 200 -10.66 13.07 5.69
CA ALA A 200 -10.56 12.80 7.12
C ALA A 200 -10.05 14.00 7.95
N LEU A 201 -10.37 13.96 9.24
CA LEU A 201 -9.70 14.72 10.28
C LEU A 201 -8.74 13.79 11.02
N LYS A 202 -7.45 14.09 10.99
CA LYS A 202 -6.44 13.42 11.82
C LYS A 202 -5.95 14.38 12.91
N VAL A 203 -5.94 13.90 14.16
CA VAL A 203 -5.36 14.59 15.30
C VAL A 203 -4.27 13.71 15.88
N SER A 204 -3.05 14.25 15.98
CA SER A 204 -1.90 13.60 16.59
C SER A 204 -1.54 14.34 17.87
N ALA A 205 -1.57 13.64 19.00
CA ALA A 205 -1.20 14.17 20.31
C ALA A 205 0.06 13.47 20.83
N PHE A 206 1.04 14.27 21.27
CA PHE A 206 2.33 13.78 21.72
C PHE A 206 2.47 14.00 23.23
N SER A 207 2.97 13.02 23.93
CA SER A 207 3.24 13.15 25.35
C SER A 207 4.51 12.40 25.76
N GLY A 208 5.09 12.73 26.92
CA GLY A 208 6.24 12.00 27.46
C GLY A 208 5.95 10.52 27.80
N TRP A 209 4.67 10.12 27.84
CA TRP A 209 4.26 8.76 28.15
C TRP A 209 3.96 7.94 26.90
N ALA A 210 3.13 8.42 25.98
CA ALA A 210 2.77 7.79 24.71
C ALA A 210 2.21 8.83 23.74
N ASN A 211 2.22 8.51 22.44
CA ASN A 211 1.61 9.31 21.38
C ASN A 211 0.27 8.70 20.99
N LEU A 212 -0.67 9.54 20.62
CA LEU A 212 -2.01 9.13 20.17
C LEU A 212 -2.33 9.78 18.83
N ASP A 213 -2.63 8.95 17.82
CA ASP A 213 -3.28 9.40 16.58
C ASP A 213 -4.76 9.02 16.64
N LEU A 214 -5.64 9.98 16.36
CA LEU A 214 -7.07 9.78 16.14
C LEU A 214 -7.40 10.21 14.72
N VAL A 215 -8.16 9.39 14.02
CA VAL A 215 -8.66 9.68 12.68
C VAL A 215 -10.16 9.53 12.68
N TYR A 216 -10.85 10.54 12.16
CA TYR A 216 -12.27 10.54 11.92
C TYR A 216 -12.54 10.79 10.44
N THR A 217 -13.26 9.87 9.80
CA THR A 217 -13.70 9.95 8.41
C THR A 217 -15.22 10.10 8.42
N PRO A 218 -15.79 11.25 8.04
CA PRO A 218 -17.21 11.56 8.23
C PRO A 218 -18.15 10.77 7.31
N ARG A 219 -17.60 10.07 6.35
CA ARG A 219 -18.30 9.18 5.42
C ARG A 219 -17.34 8.06 5.01
N PHE A 220 -17.85 6.84 4.89
CA PHE A 220 -17.07 5.68 4.47
C PHE A 220 -16.30 5.89 3.15
N ASP A 221 -15.00 5.62 3.18
CA ASP A 221 -14.12 5.56 2.01
C ASP A 221 -13.72 4.11 1.74
N ALA A 222 -14.22 3.53 0.65
CA ALA A 222 -13.93 2.17 0.24
C ALA A 222 -12.55 2.05 -0.41
N ASP A 223 -12.02 0.82 -0.45
CA ASP A 223 -10.95 0.46 -1.38
C ASP A 223 -11.40 0.71 -2.83
N ARG A 224 -10.45 1.04 -3.69
CA ARG A 224 -10.60 0.91 -5.15
C ARG A 224 -10.42 -0.57 -5.49
N PHE A 225 -11.49 -1.33 -5.29
CA PHE A 225 -11.47 -2.79 -5.38
C PHE A 225 -11.58 -3.29 -6.83
N ILE A 226 -11.24 -4.56 -7.03
CA ILE A 226 -11.31 -5.20 -8.34
C ILE A 226 -12.75 -5.57 -8.65
N ASP A 227 -13.34 -4.93 -9.64
CA ASP A 227 -14.74 -5.07 -10.01
C ASP A 227 -14.97 -5.81 -11.35
N GLY A 228 -13.91 -6.16 -12.05
CA GLY A 228 -13.96 -6.85 -13.35
C GLY A 228 -13.72 -5.95 -14.58
N ARG A 229 -13.79 -4.61 -14.45
CA ARG A 229 -13.54 -3.71 -15.59
C ARG A 229 -12.09 -3.76 -16.10
N ARG A 230 -11.14 -3.79 -15.18
CA ARG A 230 -9.70 -3.76 -15.49
C ARG A 230 -8.99 -5.09 -15.22
N LEU A 231 -9.49 -5.89 -14.31
CA LEU A 231 -8.88 -7.13 -13.85
C LEU A 231 -9.95 -8.21 -13.78
N SER A 232 -9.65 -9.39 -14.31
CA SER A 232 -10.49 -10.57 -14.15
C SER A 232 -10.42 -11.10 -12.74
N PHE A 233 -11.48 -11.72 -12.27
CA PHE A 233 -11.60 -12.33 -10.95
C PHE A 233 -12.53 -13.54 -10.99
N PHE A 234 -12.49 -14.40 -9.97
CA PHE A 234 -13.40 -15.52 -9.85
C PHE A 234 -14.78 -15.08 -9.37
N ASN A 235 -15.78 -15.26 -10.21
CA ASN A 235 -17.18 -14.97 -9.85
C ASN A 235 -17.83 -16.24 -9.31
N THR A 236 -18.06 -16.30 -8.01
CA THR A 236 -18.67 -17.44 -7.32
C THR A 236 -20.05 -17.79 -7.86
N GLY A 237 -20.87 -16.79 -8.20
CA GLY A 237 -22.21 -17.00 -8.77
C GLY A 237 -22.20 -17.62 -10.16
N ARG A 238 -21.09 -17.47 -10.93
CA ARG A 238 -20.90 -18.05 -12.26
C ARG A 238 -19.98 -19.26 -12.26
N GLY A 239 -19.27 -19.52 -11.16
CA GLY A 239 -18.34 -20.64 -10.99
C GLY A 239 -17.14 -20.60 -11.96
N ARG A 240 -16.69 -19.41 -12.38
CA ARG A 240 -15.58 -19.23 -13.34
C ARG A 240 -14.93 -17.85 -13.22
N LEU A 241 -13.77 -17.71 -13.85
CA LEU A 241 -13.16 -16.40 -14.06
C LEU A 241 -14.04 -15.54 -14.97
N THR A 242 -14.19 -14.27 -14.61
CA THR A 242 -14.98 -13.26 -15.30
C THR A 242 -14.23 -11.94 -15.31
N GLY A 243 -14.68 -11.02 -16.14
CA GLY A 243 -14.14 -9.67 -16.21
C GLY A 243 -15.25 -8.70 -16.60
N ARG A 244 -15.10 -8.03 -17.74
CA ARG A 244 -16.06 -7.07 -18.31
C ARG A 244 -17.44 -7.67 -18.60
N ASP A 245 -17.54 -8.99 -18.72
CA ASP A 245 -18.77 -9.73 -18.89
C ASP A 245 -19.58 -9.94 -17.60
N ALA A 246 -19.01 -9.59 -16.42
CA ALA A 246 -19.68 -9.71 -15.13
C ALA A 246 -19.11 -8.72 -14.10
N VAL A 247 -19.28 -7.42 -14.38
CA VAL A 247 -18.81 -6.35 -13.50
C VAL A 247 -19.55 -6.39 -12.16
N VAL A 248 -18.80 -6.29 -11.05
CA VAL A 248 -19.36 -6.20 -9.71
C VAL A 248 -19.94 -4.82 -9.48
N LEU A 249 -21.24 -4.77 -9.18
CA LEU A 249 -21.89 -3.56 -8.73
C LEU A 249 -21.94 -3.59 -7.20
N ALA A 250 -21.42 -2.55 -6.56
CA ALA A 250 -21.40 -2.45 -5.12
C ALA A 250 -22.36 -1.35 -4.64
N GLU A 251 -22.98 -1.59 -3.49
CA GLU A 251 -23.72 -0.59 -2.73
C GLU A 251 -22.85 -0.13 -1.56
N ARG A 252 -22.42 1.14 -1.61
CA ARG A 252 -21.53 1.73 -0.60
C ARG A 252 -22.34 2.47 0.45
N PRO A 253 -22.00 2.35 1.74
CA PRO A 253 -22.41 3.30 2.76
C PRO A 253 -22.04 4.71 2.32
N ALA A 254 -22.99 5.66 2.29
CA ALA A 254 -22.74 6.97 1.67
C ALA A 254 -23.28 8.15 2.48
N GLU A 255 -23.93 7.89 3.61
CA GLU A 255 -24.55 8.94 4.42
C GLU A 255 -23.50 9.62 5.31
N VAL A 256 -23.34 10.94 5.14
CA VAL A 256 -22.37 11.73 5.91
C VAL A 256 -22.82 11.78 7.37
N PHE A 257 -21.89 11.49 8.30
CA PHE A 257 -22.07 11.39 9.75
C PHE A 257 -22.94 10.21 10.25
N GLU A 258 -23.47 9.37 9.36
CA GLU A 258 -24.15 8.13 9.72
C GLU A 258 -23.27 6.92 9.35
N ASP A 259 -22.64 6.98 8.18
CA ASP A 259 -21.68 5.97 7.72
C ASP A 259 -20.23 6.46 7.96
N ASP A 260 -19.96 6.92 9.16
CA ASP A 260 -18.65 7.44 9.55
C ASP A 260 -17.71 6.32 10.02
N GLU A 261 -16.43 6.67 10.10
CA GLU A 261 -15.37 5.75 10.53
C GLU A 261 -14.45 6.41 11.56
N TRP A 262 -14.04 5.61 12.52
CA TRP A 262 -13.10 6.00 13.56
C TRP A 262 -11.89 5.09 13.57
N ALA A 263 -10.69 5.68 13.64
CA ALA A 263 -9.48 4.92 13.85
C ALA A 263 -8.61 5.58 14.92
N ALA A 264 -7.97 4.76 15.75
CA ALA A 264 -7.09 5.22 16.82
C ALA A 264 -5.81 4.40 16.83
N ARG A 265 -4.67 5.06 17.06
CA ARG A 265 -3.38 4.42 17.29
C ARG A 265 -2.73 5.04 18.52
N LEU A 266 -2.48 4.22 19.54
CA LEU A 266 -1.69 4.57 20.71
C LEU A 266 -0.33 3.92 20.59
N TYR A 267 0.76 4.69 20.54
CA TYR A 267 2.08 4.14 20.31
C TYR A 267 3.17 4.79 21.16
N ARG A 268 4.23 4.02 21.39
CA ARG A 268 5.37 4.45 22.21
C ARG A 268 6.64 3.71 21.81
N ASN A 269 7.77 4.42 21.89
CA ASN A 269 9.09 3.79 21.84
C ASN A 269 9.50 3.29 23.21
N LEU A 270 9.81 2.02 23.33
CA LEU A 270 10.40 1.35 24.50
C LEU A 270 11.86 0.99 24.18
N GLY A 271 12.78 1.92 24.45
CA GLY A 271 14.14 1.81 23.95
C GLY A 271 14.16 1.87 22.42
N ALA A 272 14.71 0.84 21.78
CA ALA A 272 14.79 0.72 20.31
C ALA A 272 13.53 0.09 19.68
N TYR A 273 12.53 -0.28 20.47
CA TYR A 273 11.32 -0.95 19.98
C TYR A 273 10.13 0.00 19.99
N GLU A 274 9.40 0.08 18.87
CA GLU A 274 8.08 0.71 18.80
C GLU A 274 7.01 -0.32 19.15
N VAL A 275 6.14 0.02 20.10
CA VAL A 275 4.93 -0.74 20.42
C VAL A 275 3.73 0.12 20.11
N ALA A 276 2.73 -0.45 19.44
CA ALA A 276 1.48 0.25 19.13
C ALA A 276 0.27 -0.63 19.39
N LEU A 277 -0.84 0.03 19.78
CA LEU A 277 -2.19 -0.53 19.86
C LEU A 277 -3.07 0.21 18.87
N TYR A 278 -3.99 -0.51 18.25
CA TYR A 278 -4.87 0.01 17.22
C TYR A 278 -6.32 -0.31 17.53
N GLY A 279 -7.19 0.61 17.22
CA GLY A 279 -8.64 0.44 17.20
C GLY A 279 -9.23 1.03 15.93
N TYR A 280 -10.20 0.37 15.36
CA TYR A 280 -10.95 0.84 14.21
C TYR A 280 -12.42 0.45 14.36
N ASP A 281 -13.31 1.35 13.99
CA ASP A 281 -14.73 1.13 13.89
C ASP A 281 -15.23 1.78 12.60
N GLY A 282 -15.93 1.00 11.75
CA GLY A 282 -16.38 1.41 10.44
C GLY A 282 -16.88 0.19 9.65
N PHE A 283 -16.33 -0.02 8.45
CA PHE A 283 -16.78 -1.05 7.52
C PHE A 283 -15.59 -1.82 6.92
N TRP A 284 -15.84 -3.00 6.36
CA TRP A 284 -14.87 -3.69 5.51
C TRP A 284 -14.50 -2.79 4.32
N LYS A 285 -13.22 -2.55 4.07
CA LYS A 285 -12.76 -1.61 3.02
C LYS A 285 -12.99 -2.13 1.59
N SER A 286 -12.86 -3.42 1.37
CA SER A 286 -13.28 -4.09 0.14
C SER A 286 -14.63 -4.77 0.33
N PRO A 287 -15.41 -5.03 -0.72
CA PRO A 287 -16.68 -5.74 -0.60
C PRO A 287 -16.52 -7.07 0.13
N ALA A 288 -17.26 -7.24 1.20
CA ALA A 288 -17.21 -8.39 2.09
C ALA A 288 -18.58 -8.98 2.39
N GLY A 289 -19.62 -8.46 1.72
CA GLY A 289 -20.99 -8.94 1.79
C GLY A 289 -21.67 -8.90 0.43
N ALA A 290 -22.88 -9.45 0.37
CA ALA A 290 -23.74 -9.38 -0.80
C ALA A 290 -25.21 -9.23 -0.38
N GLU A 291 -25.95 -8.37 -1.08
CA GLU A 291 -27.42 -8.25 -0.93
C GLU A 291 -28.11 -9.30 -1.81
N PRO A 292 -28.75 -10.33 -1.23
CA PRO A 292 -29.32 -11.43 -2.01
C PRO A 292 -30.38 -11.01 -3.02
N ALA A 293 -31.16 -9.95 -2.72
CA ALA A 293 -32.26 -9.51 -3.57
C ALA A 293 -31.78 -8.79 -4.83
N SER A 294 -30.71 -8.00 -4.75
CA SER A 294 -30.17 -7.19 -5.84
C SER A 294 -28.94 -7.83 -6.50
N GLY A 295 -28.28 -8.75 -5.81
CA GLY A 295 -26.98 -9.31 -6.21
C GLY A 295 -25.83 -8.30 -6.12
N ARG A 296 -26.02 -7.16 -5.47
CA ARG A 296 -24.99 -6.15 -5.27
C ARG A 296 -24.05 -6.55 -4.15
N ALA A 297 -22.77 -6.25 -4.32
CA ALA A 297 -21.78 -6.38 -3.26
C ALA A 297 -21.98 -5.27 -2.21
N THR A 298 -21.73 -5.59 -0.94
CA THR A 298 -21.92 -4.67 0.19
C THR A 298 -20.67 -4.60 1.06
N PHE A 299 -20.63 -3.62 1.96
CA PHE A 299 -19.55 -3.37 2.90
C PHE A 299 -20.10 -3.52 4.34
N PRO A 300 -20.10 -4.73 4.91
CA PRO A 300 -20.60 -4.95 6.26
C PRO A 300 -19.84 -4.15 7.32
N PRO A 301 -20.50 -3.78 8.43
CA PRO A 301 -19.86 -3.11 9.57
C PRO A 301 -18.74 -3.96 10.17
N LEU A 302 -17.62 -3.31 10.52
CA LEU A 302 -16.40 -3.92 11.02
C LEU A 302 -15.85 -3.15 12.22
N SER A 303 -15.46 -3.85 13.29
CA SER A 303 -14.56 -3.30 14.31
C SER A 303 -13.25 -4.09 14.31
N VAL A 304 -12.11 -3.40 14.47
CA VAL A 304 -10.80 -4.07 14.54
C VAL A 304 -10.04 -3.60 15.77
N PHE A 305 -9.43 -4.56 16.44
CA PHE A 305 -8.51 -4.33 17.55
C PHE A 305 -7.16 -4.96 17.20
N GLY A 306 -6.10 -4.18 17.32
CA GLY A 306 -4.80 -4.67 16.91
C GLY A 306 -3.64 -4.18 17.77
N ALA A 307 -2.49 -4.81 17.54
CA ALA A 307 -1.24 -4.44 18.19
C ALA A 307 -0.07 -4.67 17.24
N SER A 308 1.01 -3.92 17.43
CA SER A 308 2.27 -4.19 16.74
C SER A 308 3.48 -3.95 17.64
N LEU A 309 4.56 -4.65 17.29
CA LEU A 309 5.89 -4.47 17.84
C LEU A 309 6.88 -4.45 16.68
N ARG A 310 7.75 -3.44 16.61
CA ARG A 310 8.82 -3.35 15.62
C ARG A 310 10.10 -2.89 16.28
N GLY A 311 11.24 -3.46 15.89
CA GLY A 311 12.54 -3.03 16.39
C GLY A 311 13.69 -3.92 15.92
N PRO A 312 14.92 -3.64 16.36
CA PRO A 312 16.11 -4.36 15.96
C PRO A 312 16.08 -5.80 16.49
N VAL A 313 16.40 -6.76 15.61
CA VAL A 313 16.56 -8.17 15.93
C VAL A 313 17.84 -8.67 15.25
N GLY A 314 18.88 -8.93 16.03
CA GLY A 314 20.18 -9.28 15.48
C GLY A 314 20.74 -8.17 14.59
N ALA A 315 21.04 -8.47 13.33
CA ALA A 315 21.56 -7.53 12.35
C ALA A 315 20.46 -6.85 11.48
N GLY A 316 19.19 -7.14 11.73
CA GLY A 316 18.07 -6.64 10.96
C GLY A 316 16.97 -6.03 11.84
N ILE A 317 15.82 -5.83 11.23
CA ILE A 317 14.62 -5.31 11.88
C ILE A 317 13.54 -6.40 11.86
N GLY A 318 12.99 -6.70 13.02
CA GLY A 318 11.84 -7.59 13.17
C GLY A 318 10.55 -6.82 13.42
N ASN A 319 9.44 -7.37 12.99
CA ASN A 319 8.12 -6.84 13.29
C ASN A 319 7.11 -7.97 13.55
N VAL A 320 6.15 -7.67 14.39
CA VAL A 320 5.00 -8.53 14.68
C VAL A 320 3.76 -7.66 14.62
N GLU A 321 2.72 -8.12 13.93
CA GLU A 321 1.40 -7.51 14.00
C GLU A 321 0.35 -8.56 14.34
N LEU A 322 -0.64 -8.13 15.10
CA LEU A 322 -1.84 -8.89 15.44
C LEU A 322 -3.07 -8.02 15.18
N GLY A 323 -4.13 -8.59 14.65
CA GLY A 323 -5.42 -7.93 14.46
C GLY A 323 -6.57 -8.91 14.64
N TYR A 324 -7.58 -8.51 15.42
CA TYR A 324 -8.85 -9.19 15.50
C TYR A 324 -9.91 -8.36 14.78
N TYR A 325 -10.53 -8.93 13.78
CA TYR A 325 -11.55 -8.35 12.91
C TYR A 325 -12.91 -8.89 13.34
N ASP A 326 -13.73 -8.05 13.99
CA ASP A 326 -15.09 -8.37 14.42
C ASP A 326 -16.07 -7.95 13.32
N SER A 327 -16.55 -8.92 12.53
CA SER A 327 -17.58 -8.70 11.51
C SER A 327 -18.95 -8.57 12.21
N ARG A 328 -19.34 -7.33 12.49
CA ARG A 328 -20.48 -7.02 13.37
C ARG A 328 -21.84 -7.46 12.81
N ALA A 329 -21.95 -7.58 11.49
CA ALA A 329 -23.20 -8.00 10.83
C ALA A 329 -23.48 -9.51 11.01
N ASP A 330 -22.43 -10.32 11.22
CA ASP A 330 -22.55 -11.77 11.40
C ASP A 330 -21.45 -12.28 12.34
N ARG A 331 -21.67 -12.13 13.65
CA ARG A 331 -20.73 -12.63 14.67
C ARG A 331 -20.80 -14.13 14.86
N ASP A 332 -21.94 -14.73 14.55
CA ASP A 332 -22.20 -16.16 14.69
C ASP A 332 -21.68 -16.95 13.48
N GLY A 333 -21.30 -16.27 12.39
CA GLY A 333 -20.69 -16.85 11.18
C GLY A 333 -21.66 -17.74 10.41
N ASP A 334 -22.96 -17.50 10.50
CA ASP A 334 -23.99 -18.35 9.90
C ASP A 334 -24.72 -17.66 8.72
N ASP A 335 -24.36 -16.43 8.36
CA ASP A 335 -24.78 -15.76 7.14
C ASP A 335 -23.77 -15.97 6.02
N PRO A 336 -24.05 -16.81 5.00
CA PRO A 336 -23.11 -17.09 3.91
C PRO A 336 -22.88 -15.87 2.99
N THR A 337 -23.62 -14.78 3.16
CA THR A 337 -23.48 -13.54 2.37
C THR A 337 -22.60 -12.51 3.04
N VAL A 338 -22.10 -12.77 4.27
CA VAL A 338 -21.26 -11.86 5.05
C VAL A 338 -19.94 -12.54 5.38
N ARG A 339 -18.84 -11.81 5.28
CA ARG A 339 -17.51 -12.29 5.68
C ARG A 339 -17.46 -12.48 7.20
N ASN A 340 -16.95 -13.63 7.65
CA ASN A 340 -16.78 -13.95 9.05
C ASN A 340 -15.76 -13.06 9.75
N SER A 341 -15.82 -13.03 11.08
CA SER A 341 -14.76 -12.48 11.93
C SER A 341 -13.44 -13.24 11.73
N GLU A 342 -12.30 -12.56 11.90
CA GLU A 342 -10.98 -13.14 11.61
C GLU A 342 -9.94 -12.72 12.64
N LEU A 343 -9.01 -13.63 12.93
CA LEU A 343 -7.76 -13.34 13.64
C LEU A 343 -6.61 -13.33 12.61
N ARG A 344 -5.82 -12.27 12.59
CA ARG A 344 -4.69 -12.11 11.68
C ARG A 344 -3.39 -11.90 12.46
N LEU A 345 -2.33 -12.57 12.02
CA LEU A 345 -0.99 -12.47 12.58
C LEU A 345 0.03 -12.28 11.47
N LEU A 346 0.98 -11.37 11.67
CA LEU A 346 2.16 -11.17 10.83
C LEU A 346 3.42 -11.27 11.68
N LEU A 347 4.40 -12.01 11.17
CA LEU A 347 5.77 -12.02 11.66
C LEU A 347 6.68 -11.62 10.51
N GLY A 348 7.48 -10.57 10.66
CA GLY A 348 8.36 -10.07 9.62
C GLY A 348 9.80 -9.91 10.10
N TYR A 349 10.74 -10.05 9.17
CA TYR A 349 12.15 -9.78 9.39
C TYR A 349 12.79 -9.26 8.10
N GLU A 350 13.56 -8.19 8.22
CA GLU A 350 14.29 -7.58 7.11
C GLU A 350 15.75 -7.34 7.50
N GLN A 351 16.66 -7.65 6.59
CA GLN A 351 18.10 -7.45 6.79
C GLN A 351 18.82 -7.18 5.46
N GLU A 352 19.84 -6.32 5.48
CA GLU A 352 20.84 -6.26 4.43
C GLU A 352 21.75 -7.50 4.55
N ILE A 353 21.64 -8.43 3.59
CA ILE A 353 22.38 -9.71 3.59
C ILE A 353 23.71 -9.63 2.85
N ALA A 354 23.88 -8.62 2.00
CA ALA A 354 25.13 -8.28 1.32
C ALA A 354 25.08 -6.79 0.96
N ARG A 355 26.18 -6.21 0.56
CA ARG A 355 26.26 -4.78 0.20
C ARG A 355 25.17 -4.40 -0.81
N ASN A 356 24.29 -3.47 -0.41
CA ASN A 356 23.16 -2.98 -1.19
C ASN A 356 22.14 -4.08 -1.58
N LEU A 357 22.15 -5.23 -0.90
CA LEU A 357 21.22 -6.34 -1.12
C LEU A 357 20.43 -6.60 0.16
N THR A 358 19.16 -6.22 0.15
CA THR A 358 18.23 -6.39 1.28
C THR A 358 17.27 -7.54 1.01
N LEU A 359 17.08 -8.38 2.03
CA LEU A 359 16.10 -9.47 2.05
C LEU A 359 15.09 -9.21 3.16
N GLY A 360 13.82 -9.14 2.80
CA GLY A 360 12.66 -9.14 3.71
C GLY A 360 11.91 -10.46 3.59
N LEU A 361 11.52 -11.02 4.72
CA LEU A 361 10.70 -12.23 4.81
C LEU A 361 9.54 -11.97 5.76
N GLN A 362 8.34 -12.43 5.41
CA GLN A 362 7.19 -12.36 6.30
C GLN A 362 6.40 -13.67 6.26
N TYR A 363 5.83 -14.01 7.38
CA TYR A 363 4.80 -15.03 7.53
C TYR A 363 3.50 -14.37 7.98
N TYR A 364 2.41 -14.63 7.25
CA TYR A 364 1.08 -14.16 7.56
C TYR A 364 0.13 -15.33 7.77
N LEU A 365 -0.68 -15.24 8.82
CA LEU A 365 -1.77 -16.16 9.13
C LEU A 365 -3.08 -15.36 9.19
N GLU A 366 -4.09 -15.85 8.48
CA GLU A 366 -5.49 -15.44 8.60
C GLU A 366 -6.30 -16.64 9.08
N ARG A 367 -6.93 -16.53 10.24
CA ARG A 367 -7.80 -17.55 10.79
C ARG A 367 -9.23 -17.07 10.82
N MET A 368 -10.11 -17.78 10.11
CA MET A 368 -11.55 -17.54 10.10
C MET A 368 -12.15 -17.94 11.44
N GLY A 369 -12.95 -17.04 12.05
CA GLY A 369 -13.81 -17.36 13.18
C GLY A 369 -15.05 -18.13 12.73
N GLU A 370 -15.68 -18.83 13.65
CA GLU A 370 -16.96 -19.56 13.47
C GLU A 370 -16.98 -20.46 12.21
N PHE A 371 -15.85 -21.11 11.90
CA PHE A 371 -15.64 -21.90 10.68
C PHE A 371 -16.67 -23.01 10.48
N GLU A 372 -17.10 -23.67 11.55
CA GLU A 372 -18.11 -24.73 11.47
C GLU A 372 -19.51 -24.19 11.14
N ALA A 373 -19.84 -22.96 11.58
CA ALA A 373 -21.08 -22.29 11.20
C ALA A 373 -21.05 -21.91 9.72
N TYR A 374 -19.96 -21.28 9.25
CA TYR A 374 -19.70 -20.99 7.85
C TYR A 374 -19.88 -22.23 6.96
N ARG A 375 -19.24 -23.36 7.30
CA ARG A 375 -19.34 -24.61 6.51
C ARG A 375 -20.75 -25.16 6.40
N ARG A 376 -21.57 -25.03 7.47
CA ARG A 376 -22.96 -25.53 7.49
C ARG A 376 -23.90 -24.70 6.62
N THR A 377 -23.64 -23.40 6.53
CA THR A 377 -24.52 -22.45 5.83
C THR A 377 -24.10 -22.20 4.39
N LEU A 378 -22.89 -22.61 4.02
CA LEU A 378 -22.37 -22.43 2.67
C LEU A 378 -23.27 -23.11 1.62
N PRO A 379 -23.71 -22.40 0.56
CA PRO A 379 -24.51 -22.99 -0.51
C PRO A 379 -23.83 -24.17 -1.17
N SER A 380 -24.62 -25.19 -1.54
CA SER A 380 -24.10 -26.39 -2.20
C SER A 380 -23.34 -26.05 -3.49
N GLY A 381 -22.15 -26.56 -3.64
CA GLY A 381 -21.27 -26.31 -4.80
C GLY A 381 -20.41 -25.08 -4.70
N THR A 382 -20.52 -24.27 -3.62
CA THR A 382 -19.60 -23.17 -3.39
C THR A 382 -18.25 -23.72 -2.88
N PRO A 383 -17.10 -23.25 -3.40
CA PRO A 383 -15.79 -23.62 -2.88
C PRO A 383 -15.63 -23.24 -1.40
N VAL A 384 -15.15 -24.19 -0.61
CA VAL A 384 -14.90 -23.98 0.84
C VAL A 384 -13.54 -23.32 1.00
N ARG A 385 -13.48 -22.19 1.72
CA ARG A 385 -12.22 -21.54 2.14
C ARG A 385 -11.60 -22.33 3.29
N ASP A 386 -10.26 -22.29 3.40
CA ASP A 386 -9.56 -22.88 4.55
C ASP A 386 -9.81 -22.05 5.82
N GLU A 387 -9.97 -22.75 6.97
CA GLU A 387 -10.07 -22.09 8.28
C GLU A 387 -8.81 -21.25 8.58
N ASN A 388 -7.64 -21.80 8.23
CA ASN A 388 -6.35 -21.15 8.45
C ASN A 388 -5.67 -20.95 7.09
N ARG A 389 -5.56 -19.70 6.67
CA ARG A 389 -4.84 -19.33 5.48
C ARG A 389 -3.43 -18.86 5.85
N HIS A 390 -2.42 -19.53 5.34
CA HIS A 390 -1.02 -19.21 5.53
C HIS A 390 -0.44 -18.55 4.28
N VAL A 391 0.32 -17.47 4.46
CA VAL A 391 1.03 -16.79 3.37
C VAL A 391 2.47 -16.53 3.79
N LEU A 392 3.40 -16.83 2.92
CA LEU A 392 4.80 -16.44 3.02
C LEU A 392 5.06 -15.31 2.02
N THR A 393 5.75 -14.26 2.44
CA THR A 393 6.22 -13.23 1.51
C THR A 393 7.73 -13.12 1.53
N GLN A 394 8.30 -12.78 0.39
CA GLN A 394 9.72 -12.48 0.24
C GLN A 394 9.87 -11.22 -0.60
N ARG A 395 10.65 -10.27 -0.09
CA ARG A 395 11.15 -9.13 -0.86
C ARG A 395 12.66 -9.25 -0.99
N LEU A 396 13.15 -9.12 -2.19
CA LEU A 396 14.58 -8.99 -2.48
C LEU A 396 14.79 -7.68 -3.24
N THR A 397 15.60 -6.78 -2.68
CA THR A 397 15.96 -5.50 -3.32
C THR A 397 17.47 -5.40 -3.44
N TRP A 398 17.96 -5.18 -4.65
CA TRP A 398 19.38 -5.04 -4.93
C TRP A 398 19.66 -3.76 -5.69
N LEU A 399 20.47 -2.89 -5.09
CA LEU A 399 20.90 -1.62 -5.68
C LEU A 399 22.28 -1.80 -6.31
N THR A 400 22.38 -1.53 -7.60
CA THR A 400 23.60 -1.66 -8.39
C THR A 400 23.90 -0.38 -9.15
N HIS A 401 25.00 -0.32 -9.88
CA HIS A 401 25.37 0.84 -10.72
C HIS A 401 25.35 2.16 -9.94
N SER A 402 26.09 2.21 -8.81
CA SER A 402 26.09 3.36 -7.89
C SER A 402 24.70 3.70 -7.33
N GLN A 403 23.86 2.68 -7.13
CA GLN A 403 22.47 2.75 -6.66
C GLN A 403 21.46 3.31 -7.67
N ASN A 404 21.87 3.63 -8.89
CA ASN A 404 20.98 4.10 -9.94
C ASN A 404 20.13 2.97 -10.57
N LEU A 405 20.51 1.70 -10.38
CA LEU A 405 19.80 0.54 -10.89
C LEU A 405 19.28 -0.32 -9.74
N GLU A 406 17.95 -0.34 -9.57
CA GLU A 406 17.25 -1.14 -8.58
C GLU A 406 16.66 -2.40 -9.23
N TRP A 407 16.98 -3.54 -8.66
CA TRP A 407 16.33 -4.81 -8.94
C TRP A 407 15.45 -5.17 -7.74
N SER A 408 14.17 -5.38 -7.97
CA SER A 408 13.22 -5.75 -6.93
C SER A 408 12.43 -6.98 -7.34
N LEU A 409 12.30 -7.92 -6.42
CA LEU A 409 11.47 -9.10 -6.58
C LEU A 409 10.60 -9.24 -5.34
N PHE A 410 9.29 -9.17 -5.51
CA PHE A 410 8.36 -9.47 -4.44
C PHE A 410 7.60 -10.76 -4.77
N LEU A 411 7.52 -11.66 -3.80
CA LEU A 411 6.80 -12.93 -3.89
C LEU A 411 5.81 -13.04 -2.74
N PHE A 412 4.57 -13.38 -3.06
CA PHE A 412 3.60 -13.97 -2.14
C PHE A 412 3.42 -15.43 -2.51
N TYR A 413 3.40 -16.30 -1.53
CA TYR A 413 3.10 -17.72 -1.69
C TYR A 413 2.19 -18.22 -0.57
N SER A 414 1.02 -18.74 -0.92
CA SER A 414 0.11 -19.39 0.02
C SER A 414 0.21 -20.91 -0.12
N PRO A 415 0.79 -21.62 0.87
CA PRO A 415 0.78 -23.08 0.87
C PRO A 415 -0.62 -23.65 1.08
N SER A 416 -1.53 -22.94 1.75
CA SER A 416 -2.93 -23.35 1.96
C SER A 416 -3.70 -23.36 0.64
N ASP A 417 -3.66 -22.21 -0.06
CA ASP A 417 -4.38 -22.02 -1.33
C ASP A 417 -3.64 -22.66 -2.52
N GLN A 418 -2.36 -23.01 -2.36
CA GLN A 418 -1.47 -23.46 -3.43
C GLN A 418 -1.41 -22.44 -4.58
N ASP A 419 -1.34 -21.17 -4.23
CA ASP A 419 -1.28 -20.04 -5.14
C ASP A 419 -0.09 -19.12 -4.84
N ALA A 420 0.26 -18.25 -5.79
CA ALA A 420 1.36 -17.33 -5.66
C ALA A 420 1.15 -16.07 -6.50
N TYR A 421 1.78 -14.98 -6.09
CA TYR A 421 1.91 -13.75 -6.86
C TYR A 421 3.37 -13.31 -6.86
N LEU A 422 3.94 -13.13 -8.05
CA LEU A 422 5.31 -12.69 -8.27
C LEU A 422 5.32 -11.33 -8.95
N ARG A 423 6.07 -10.39 -8.39
CA ARG A 423 6.22 -9.02 -8.89
C ARG A 423 7.69 -8.67 -9.09
N PRO A 424 8.31 -9.05 -10.24
CA PRO A 424 9.62 -8.57 -10.63
C PRO A 424 9.55 -7.12 -11.08
N ARG A 425 10.56 -6.32 -10.74
CA ARG A 425 10.71 -4.93 -11.15
C ARG A 425 12.18 -4.57 -11.33
N VAL A 426 12.47 -3.79 -12.34
CA VAL A 426 13.76 -3.15 -12.56
C VAL A 426 13.51 -1.66 -12.77
N GLY A 427 14.12 -0.82 -11.95
CA GLY A 427 14.08 0.64 -12.06
C GLY A 427 15.48 1.19 -12.35
N TYR A 428 15.58 2.13 -13.28
CA TYR A 428 16.83 2.83 -13.60
C TYR A 428 16.65 4.34 -13.56
N GLN A 429 17.41 4.99 -12.66
CA GLN A 429 17.53 6.44 -12.60
C GLN A 429 18.55 6.88 -13.62
N VAL A 430 18.10 7.50 -14.71
CA VAL A 430 18.97 7.95 -15.82
C VAL A 430 19.72 9.20 -15.40
N ASP A 431 19.01 10.17 -14.80
CA ASP A 431 19.54 11.42 -14.23
C ASP A 431 18.58 11.89 -13.11
N ASP A 432 18.79 13.09 -12.58
CA ASP A 432 18.00 13.64 -11.45
C ASP A 432 16.52 13.84 -11.78
N HIS A 433 16.14 13.84 -13.04
CA HIS A 433 14.77 14.08 -13.52
C HIS A 433 14.14 12.86 -14.17
N LEU A 434 14.93 12.03 -14.85
CA LEU A 434 14.43 10.95 -15.71
C LEU A 434 14.65 9.59 -15.09
N SER A 435 13.57 8.84 -14.91
CA SER A 435 13.63 7.41 -14.53
C SER A 435 12.86 6.54 -15.51
N VAL A 436 13.30 5.29 -15.64
CA VAL A 436 12.68 4.26 -16.46
C VAL A 436 12.46 3.02 -15.62
N GLU A 437 11.31 2.38 -15.75
CA GLU A 437 10.94 1.19 -15.00
C GLU A 437 10.39 0.12 -15.94
N ALA A 438 10.74 -1.14 -15.69
CA ALA A 438 10.10 -2.30 -16.29
C ALA A 438 9.73 -3.29 -15.19
N GLY A 439 8.57 -3.93 -15.32
CA GLY A 439 8.13 -4.90 -14.33
C GLY A 439 7.02 -5.80 -14.84
N GLY A 440 6.50 -6.63 -13.94
CA GLY A 440 5.40 -7.52 -14.26
C GLY A 440 4.62 -7.94 -13.02
N ASN A 441 3.39 -8.38 -13.26
CA ASN A 441 2.52 -9.01 -12.28
C ASN A 441 2.21 -10.41 -12.78
N LEU A 442 2.63 -11.44 -12.05
CA LEU A 442 2.50 -12.83 -12.44
C LEU A 442 1.77 -13.60 -11.35
N PHE A 443 0.57 -14.06 -11.66
CA PHE A 443 -0.30 -14.78 -10.74
C PHE A 443 -0.33 -16.25 -11.11
N PHE A 444 -0.32 -17.11 -10.11
CA PHE A 444 -0.33 -18.55 -10.25
C PHE A 444 -1.28 -19.16 -9.24
N GLY A 445 -2.04 -20.16 -9.62
CA GLY A 445 -2.91 -20.90 -8.72
C GLY A 445 -3.23 -22.28 -9.26
N ALA A 446 -3.33 -23.26 -8.38
CA ALA A 446 -3.82 -24.59 -8.71
C ALA A 446 -5.35 -24.58 -8.90
N ARG A 447 -6.02 -23.60 -8.31
CA ARG A 447 -7.48 -23.42 -8.32
C ARG A 447 -7.79 -21.95 -8.62
N GLU A 448 -8.83 -21.71 -9.42
CA GLU A 448 -9.23 -20.37 -9.85
C GLU A 448 -9.93 -19.56 -8.77
N GLU A 449 -10.51 -20.20 -7.77
CA GLU A 449 -11.24 -19.56 -6.67
C GLU A 449 -10.35 -19.08 -5.52
N THR A 450 -9.04 -19.38 -5.53
CA THR A 450 -8.10 -18.96 -4.48
C THR A 450 -7.70 -17.49 -4.62
N PHE A 451 -7.10 -16.93 -3.57
CA PHE A 451 -6.84 -15.49 -3.48
C PHE A 451 -6.01 -14.94 -4.66
N PHE A 452 -4.91 -15.59 -5.02
CA PHE A 452 -4.12 -15.19 -6.19
C PHE A 452 -4.46 -15.98 -7.44
N GLY A 453 -5.00 -17.20 -7.32
CA GLY A 453 -5.42 -18.02 -8.46
C GLY A 453 -6.50 -17.36 -9.30
N GLN A 454 -7.39 -16.56 -8.68
CA GLN A 454 -8.42 -15.82 -9.39
C GLN A 454 -7.88 -14.74 -10.33
N PHE A 455 -6.62 -14.35 -10.19
CA PHE A 455 -6.00 -13.30 -10.99
C PHE A 455 -5.08 -13.84 -12.11
N GLN A 456 -5.01 -15.15 -12.33
CA GLN A 456 -4.08 -15.75 -13.32
C GLN A 456 -4.28 -15.27 -14.75
N ASP A 457 -5.48 -14.82 -15.11
CA ASP A 457 -5.78 -14.19 -16.41
C ASP A 457 -5.20 -12.77 -16.54
N ASN A 458 -4.75 -12.16 -15.44
CA ASN A 458 -4.22 -10.80 -15.45
C ASN A 458 -2.68 -10.73 -15.48
N ASN A 459 -2.00 -11.85 -15.75
CA ASN A 459 -0.55 -11.84 -15.94
C ASN A 459 -0.15 -10.80 -16.97
N ASN A 460 0.74 -9.87 -16.57
CA ASN A 460 1.12 -8.75 -17.43
C ASN A 460 2.58 -8.35 -17.25
N LEU A 461 3.12 -7.68 -18.27
CA LEU A 461 4.37 -6.94 -18.24
C LEU A 461 4.09 -5.47 -18.55
N TYR A 462 4.84 -4.57 -17.90
CA TYR A 462 4.70 -3.14 -18.10
C TYR A 462 6.04 -2.43 -18.18
N LEU A 463 6.00 -1.26 -18.82
CA LEU A 463 7.11 -0.31 -18.92
C LEU A 463 6.60 1.08 -18.53
N GLY A 464 7.38 1.83 -17.76
CA GLY A 464 7.10 3.21 -17.37
C GLY A 464 8.30 4.11 -17.62
N VAL A 465 8.03 5.36 -17.99
CA VAL A 465 9.01 6.44 -18.07
C VAL A 465 8.46 7.62 -17.32
N ARG A 466 9.22 8.15 -16.36
CA ARG A 466 8.82 9.28 -15.51
C ARG A 466 9.86 10.40 -15.60
N TYR A 467 9.39 11.63 -15.77
CA TYR A 467 10.16 12.86 -15.75
C TYR A 467 9.68 13.75 -14.60
N GLY A 468 10.54 13.98 -13.60
CA GLY A 468 10.30 14.84 -12.45
C GLY A 468 10.79 16.29 -12.68
N PHE A 469 10.11 17.29 -12.09
CA PHE A 469 10.48 18.70 -12.18
C PHE A 469 10.09 19.49 -10.92
#